data_1b8626824c6f8bb0e552108179b58723
#
_entry.id   1b8626824c6f8bb0e552108179b58723
#
_cell.length_a   1.000
_cell.length_b   1.000
_cell.length_c   1.000
_cell.angle_alpha   90.00
_cell.angle_beta   90.00
_cell.angle_gamma   90.00
#
_symmetry.space_group_name_H-M   'P 1'
#
loop_
_entity.id
_entity.type
_entity.pdbx_description
1 polymer ?
#
loop_
_entity_poly.entity_id
_entity_poly.type
_entity_poly.pdbx_seq_one_letter_code
_entity_poly.pdbx_strand_id
1 'polypeptide(L)'
;MILFATSLFKFFIGLIGVVAVIILLILSAFKRTRKNKLWYAGISFLSTFILILAVTGLEFLMFPTNEKQDQLVLTGFREAPLGAYWLGVYNDSTWELGNSSREIEVRGTYTFSGDTLYLKTLGGTAFYNGSTRNSFVISGDDLVEVDNSGIKGLKIGLNKLKGL
;
A
#
# COMPACT_ATOMS: atom_id res chain seq x y z
N MET A 1 4.00 -3.75 3.07
CA MET A 1 3.40 -4.50 4.20
C MET A 1 3.12 -3.65 5.44
N ILE A 2 3.91 -2.61 5.66
CA ILE A 2 3.75 -1.68 6.80
C ILE A 2 2.44 -0.88 6.69
N LEU A 3 2.08 -0.38 5.51
CA LEU A 3 0.82 0.36 5.29
C LEU A 3 -0.42 -0.47 5.62
N PHE A 4 -0.40 -1.78 5.35
CA PHE A 4 -1.47 -2.68 5.76
C PHE A 4 -1.54 -2.82 7.29
N ALA A 5 -0.40 -3.00 7.94
CA ALA A 5 -0.31 -3.11 9.40
C ALA A 5 -0.78 -1.82 10.10
N THR A 6 -0.40 -0.63 9.59
CA THR A 6 -0.87 0.65 10.14
C THR A 6 -2.37 0.84 9.95
N SER A 7 -2.93 0.41 8.83
CA SER A 7 -4.38 0.45 8.58
C SER A 7 -5.14 -0.45 9.55
N LEU A 8 -4.65 -1.66 9.79
CA LEU A 8 -5.21 -2.58 10.77
C LEU A 8 -5.11 -2.01 12.21
N PHE A 9 -3.98 -1.40 12.54
CA PHE A 9 -3.78 -0.74 13.84
C PHE A 9 -4.76 0.43 14.05
N LYS A 10 -4.96 1.30 13.05
CA LYS A 10 -5.96 2.39 13.08
C LYS A 10 -7.37 1.84 13.27
N PHE A 11 -7.71 0.72 12.61
CA PHE A 11 -9.00 0.05 12.78
C PHE A 11 -9.23 -0.38 14.23
N PHE A 12 -8.25 -1.02 14.88
CA PHE A 12 -8.37 -1.43 16.28
C PHE A 12 -8.47 -0.24 17.24
N ILE A 13 -7.69 0.82 17.02
CA ILE A 13 -7.80 2.06 17.80
C ILE A 13 -9.23 2.61 17.70
N GLY A 14 -9.76 2.71 16.49
CA GLY A 14 -11.13 3.20 16.25
C GLY A 14 -12.18 2.32 16.93
N LEU A 15 -12.07 0.99 16.80
CA LEU A 15 -12.99 0.04 17.42
C LEU A 15 -13.00 0.17 18.94
N ILE A 16 -11.83 0.19 19.58
CA ILE A 16 -11.71 0.35 21.04
C ILE A 16 -12.29 1.69 21.47
N GLY A 17 -11.98 2.78 20.76
CA GLY A 17 -12.50 4.10 21.06
C GLY A 17 -14.03 4.17 20.97
N VAL A 18 -14.63 3.61 19.92
CA VAL A 18 -16.09 3.54 19.75
C VAL A 18 -16.74 2.73 20.87
N VAL A 19 -16.19 1.55 21.21
CA VAL A 19 -16.71 0.71 22.30
C VAL A 19 -16.65 1.46 23.64
N ALA A 20 -15.53 2.15 23.92
CA ALA A 20 -15.39 2.95 25.16
C ALA A 20 -16.44 4.07 25.22
N VAL A 21 -16.66 4.80 24.13
CA VAL A 21 -17.67 5.85 24.03
C VAL A 21 -19.08 5.28 24.28
N ILE A 22 -19.45 4.17 23.64
CA ILE A 22 -20.75 3.51 23.80
C ILE A 22 -20.96 3.11 25.28
N ILE A 23 -19.97 2.47 25.92
CA ILE A 23 -20.05 2.09 27.33
C ILE A 23 -20.29 3.32 28.20
N LEU A 24 -19.52 4.40 28.01
CA LEU A 24 -19.65 5.63 28.79
C LEU A 24 -21.02 6.30 28.57
N LEU A 25 -21.55 6.27 27.35
CA LEU A 25 -22.89 6.78 27.05
C LEU A 25 -23.98 5.96 27.75
N ILE A 26 -23.91 4.63 27.74
CA ILE A 26 -24.84 3.76 28.47
C ILE A 26 -24.76 4.05 29.97
N LEU A 27 -23.57 4.15 30.54
CA LEU A 27 -23.38 4.48 31.94
C LEU A 27 -23.86 5.91 32.30
N SER A 28 -23.96 6.82 31.33
CA SER A 28 -24.50 8.16 31.53
C SER A 28 -26.02 8.18 31.70
N ALA A 29 -26.74 7.10 31.39
CA ALA A 29 -28.17 6.97 31.65
C ALA A 29 -28.48 7.04 33.17
N PHE A 30 -27.52 6.70 34.03
CA PHE A 30 -27.68 6.80 35.47
C PHE A 30 -27.49 8.25 35.93
N LYS A 31 -28.55 8.88 36.46
CA LYS A 31 -28.64 10.32 36.80
C LYS A 31 -27.48 10.81 37.68
N ARG A 32 -27.03 10.02 38.66
CA ARG A 32 -26.02 10.42 39.66
C ARG A 32 -24.63 10.75 39.06
N THR A 33 -24.26 10.20 37.91
CA THR A 33 -22.92 10.34 37.33
C THR A 33 -22.94 10.88 35.89
N ARG A 34 -24.10 11.28 35.40
CA ARG A 34 -24.33 11.62 33.99
C ARG A 34 -23.33 12.63 33.41
N LYS A 35 -23.15 13.78 34.10
CA LYS A 35 -22.27 14.87 33.61
C LYS A 35 -20.81 14.39 33.42
N ASN A 36 -20.28 13.66 34.40
CA ASN A 36 -18.91 13.18 34.32
C ASN A 36 -18.73 12.11 33.24
N LYS A 37 -19.70 11.21 33.09
CA LYS A 37 -19.64 10.15 32.06
C LYS A 37 -19.73 10.73 30.64
N LEU A 38 -20.57 11.73 30.41
CA LEU A 38 -20.63 12.45 29.13
C LEU A 38 -19.31 13.17 28.81
N TRP A 39 -18.69 13.81 29.83
CA TRP A 39 -17.39 14.45 29.67
C TRP A 39 -16.30 13.45 29.31
N TYR A 40 -16.22 12.30 29.99
CA TYR A 40 -15.28 11.25 29.66
C TYR A 40 -15.55 10.61 28.28
N ALA A 41 -16.79 10.48 27.85
CA ALA A 41 -17.11 10.02 26.51
C ALA A 41 -16.58 10.99 25.44
N GLY A 42 -16.75 12.31 25.66
CA GLY A 42 -16.18 13.34 24.79
C GLY A 42 -14.66 13.31 24.71
N ILE A 43 -13.98 13.17 25.87
CA ILE A 43 -12.51 13.04 25.91
C ILE A 43 -12.07 11.76 25.19
N SER A 44 -12.72 10.63 25.43
CA SER A 44 -12.39 9.36 24.77
C SER A 44 -12.52 9.45 23.27
N PHE A 45 -13.60 10.06 22.77
CA PHE A 45 -13.80 10.30 21.34
C PHE A 45 -12.69 11.18 20.76
N LEU A 46 -12.42 12.33 21.39
CA LEU A 46 -11.41 13.28 20.92
C LEU A 46 -10.01 12.69 20.92
N SER A 47 -9.62 11.97 21.99
CA SER A 47 -8.30 11.33 22.07
C SER A 47 -8.14 10.21 21.04
N THR A 48 -9.18 9.41 20.78
CA THR A 48 -9.16 8.40 19.71
C THR A 48 -8.96 9.05 18.34
N PHE A 49 -9.69 10.13 18.07
CA PHE A 49 -9.59 10.87 16.82
C PHE A 49 -8.18 11.47 16.60
N ILE A 50 -7.63 12.13 17.63
CA ILE A 50 -6.27 12.69 17.60
C ILE A 50 -5.23 11.58 17.36
N LEU A 51 -5.38 10.42 17.99
CA LEU A 51 -4.46 9.30 17.81
C LEU A 51 -4.49 8.75 16.39
N ILE A 52 -5.67 8.60 15.79
CA ILE A 52 -5.81 8.18 14.39
C ILE A 52 -5.17 9.21 13.45
N LEU A 53 -5.38 10.51 13.68
CA LEU A 53 -4.74 11.56 12.89
C LEU A 53 -3.22 11.53 13.02
N ALA A 54 -2.68 11.33 14.22
CA ALA A 54 -1.25 11.23 14.45
C ALA A 54 -0.63 10.04 13.71
N VAL A 55 -1.26 8.87 13.78
CA VAL A 55 -0.80 7.67 13.04
C VAL A 55 -0.87 7.92 11.52
N THR A 56 -1.95 8.55 11.04
CA THR A 56 -2.08 8.88 9.61
C THR A 56 -1.03 9.89 9.16
N GLY A 57 -0.74 10.92 9.97
CA GLY A 57 0.31 11.89 9.69
C GLY A 57 1.70 11.24 9.61
N LEU A 58 2.04 10.37 10.55
CA LEU A 58 3.27 9.59 10.51
C LEU A 58 3.35 8.69 9.25
N GLU A 59 2.24 8.07 8.85
CA GLU A 59 2.17 7.27 7.64
C GLU A 59 2.48 8.10 6.38
N PHE A 60 1.94 9.32 6.27
CA PHE A 60 2.26 10.21 5.16
C PHE A 60 3.71 10.68 5.14
N LEU A 61 4.32 10.89 6.32
CA LEU A 61 5.73 11.26 6.41
C LEU A 61 6.66 10.10 6.03
N MET A 62 6.33 8.87 6.43
CA MET A 62 7.16 7.70 6.15
C MET A 62 6.96 7.14 4.73
N PHE A 63 5.75 7.25 4.19
CA PHE A 63 5.35 6.74 2.89
C PHE A 63 4.64 7.83 2.10
N PRO A 64 5.39 8.81 1.55
CA PRO A 64 4.82 9.88 0.74
C PRO A 64 4.13 9.32 -0.51
N THR A 65 3.27 10.12 -1.11
CA THR A 65 2.67 9.79 -2.41
C THR A 65 3.76 9.68 -3.48
N ASN A 66 3.56 8.77 -4.42
CA ASN A 66 4.51 8.58 -5.52
C ASN A 66 4.49 9.81 -6.44
N GLU A 67 5.58 10.56 -6.45
CA GLU A 67 5.74 11.77 -7.26
C GLU A 67 5.79 11.48 -8.77
N LYS A 68 6.10 10.24 -9.17
CA LYS A 68 6.18 9.80 -10.56
C LYS A 68 4.86 9.25 -11.12
N GLN A 69 3.74 9.40 -10.42
CA GLN A 69 2.46 8.80 -10.82
C GLN A 69 2.04 9.21 -12.24
N ASP A 70 2.29 10.45 -12.64
CA ASP A 70 1.95 10.97 -13.98
C ASP A 70 2.84 10.38 -15.09
N GLN A 71 3.99 9.83 -14.74
CA GLN A 71 4.96 9.23 -15.67
C GLN A 71 4.70 7.73 -15.90
N LEU A 72 3.69 7.16 -15.26
CA LEU A 72 3.35 5.74 -15.40
C LEU A 72 2.91 5.40 -16.83
N VAL A 73 3.58 4.41 -17.40
CA VAL A 73 3.24 3.84 -18.74
C VAL A 73 2.68 2.43 -18.62
N LEU A 74 3.03 1.69 -17.58
CA LEU A 74 2.46 0.37 -17.30
C LEU A 74 2.34 0.17 -15.79
N THR A 75 1.22 -0.41 -15.34
CA THR A 75 1.10 -0.88 -13.96
C THR A 75 0.61 -2.31 -13.94
N GLY A 76 1.19 -3.09 -13.04
CA GLY A 76 0.73 -4.43 -12.75
C GLY A 76 0.45 -4.59 -11.25
N PHE A 77 -0.56 -5.36 -10.89
CA PHE A 77 -0.82 -5.64 -9.51
C PHE A 77 -1.33 -7.06 -9.28
N ARG A 78 -1.10 -7.59 -8.09
CA ARG A 78 -1.66 -8.86 -7.61
C ARG A 78 -1.89 -8.80 -6.12
N GLU A 79 -3.06 -9.23 -5.69
CA GLU A 79 -3.34 -9.44 -4.27
C GLU A 79 -2.55 -10.64 -3.73
N ALA A 80 -2.06 -10.51 -2.52
CA ALA A 80 -1.41 -11.56 -1.76
C ALA A 80 -2.12 -11.72 -0.40
N PRO A 81 -2.02 -12.87 0.28
CA PRO A 81 -2.71 -13.10 1.55
C PRO A 81 -2.39 -12.05 2.64
N LEU A 82 -1.20 -11.45 2.58
CA LEU A 82 -0.74 -10.39 3.47
C LEU A 82 -0.17 -9.24 2.64
N GLY A 83 -1.04 -8.42 2.02
CA GLY A 83 -0.63 -7.27 1.22
C GLY A 83 -0.93 -7.43 -0.28
N ALA A 84 -0.08 -6.87 -1.10
CA ALA A 84 -0.18 -6.93 -2.56
C ALA A 84 1.20 -6.85 -3.19
N TYR A 85 1.32 -7.22 -4.46
CA TYR A 85 2.44 -6.86 -5.32
C TYR A 85 1.97 -5.76 -6.26
N TRP A 86 2.69 -4.66 -6.28
CA TRP A 86 2.48 -3.56 -7.21
C TRP A 86 3.76 -3.30 -7.99
N LEU A 87 3.66 -3.28 -9.32
CA LEU A 87 4.70 -2.92 -10.26
C LEU A 87 4.30 -1.65 -10.98
N GLY A 88 5.14 -0.62 -10.91
CA GLY A 88 5.01 0.60 -11.70
C GLY A 88 6.18 0.73 -12.66
N VAL A 89 5.89 0.96 -13.94
CA VAL A 89 6.87 1.18 -15.01
C VAL A 89 6.66 2.59 -15.55
N TYR A 90 7.75 3.36 -15.66
CA TYR A 90 7.72 4.78 -15.96
C TYR A 90 8.32 5.08 -17.34
N ASN A 91 7.95 6.21 -17.92
CA ASN A 91 8.43 6.65 -19.23
C ASN A 91 9.93 7.00 -19.27
N ASP A 92 10.56 7.19 -18.10
CA ASP A 92 12.01 7.45 -17.95
C ASP A 92 12.87 6.17 -17.95
N SER A 93 12.31 5.05 -18.39
CA SER A 93 12.95 3.72 -18.39
C SER A 93 13.26 3.19 -16.99
N THR A 94 12.61 3.70 -15.96
CA THR A 94 12.68 3.16 -14.59
C THR A 94 11.44 2.35 -14.23
N TRP A 95 11.59 1.51 -13.23
CA TRP A 95 10.47 0.75 -12.64
C TRP A 95 10.62 0.66 -11.13
N GLU A 96 9.50 0.43 -10.46
CA GLU A 96 9.41 0.23 -9.02
C GLU A 96 8.48 -0.95 -8.72
N LEU A 97 8.85 -1.75 -7.73
CA LEU A 97 8.08 -2.89 -7.23
C LEU A 97 7.96 -2.77 -5.72
N GLY A 98 6.78 -3.05 -5.19
CA GLY A 98 6.54 -3.04 -3.77
C GLY A 98 5.15 -3.57 -3.40
N ASN A 99 4.75 -3.36 -2.16
CA ASN A 99 3.40 -3.73 -1.70
C ASN A 99 2.31 -2.74 -2.17
N SER A 100 2.72 -1.53 -2.56
CA SER A 100 1.87 -0.48 -3.13
C SER A 100 2.73 0.55 -3.85
N SER A 101 2.11 1.51 -4.54
CA SER A 101 2.78 2.66 -5.16
C SER A 101 3.50 3.59 -4.15
N ARG A 102 3.28 3.41 -2.86
CA ARG A 102 3.88 4.18 -1.75
C ARG A 102 4.87 3.36 -0.94
N GLU A 103 4.77 2.03 -0.95
CA GLU A 103 5.62 1.12 -0.19
C GLU A 103 6.49 0.33 -1.17
N ILE A 104 7.52 1.02 -1.71
CA ILE A 104 8.44 0.49 -2.70
C ILE A 104 9.59 -0.27 -2.02
N GLU A 105 9.86 -1.48 -2.48
CA GLU A 105 10.91 -2.36 -1.95
C GLU A 105 12.10 -2.49 -2.91
N VAL A 106 11.81 -2.57 -4.21
CA VAL A 106 12.81 -2.78 -5.25
C VAL A 106 12.60 -1.77 -6.37
N ARG A 107 13.68 -1.28 -6.94
CA ARG A 107 13.64 -0.38 -8.09
C ARG A 107 14.75 -0.69 -9.09
N GLY A 108 14.56 -0.24 -10.32
CA GLY A 108 15.53 -0.53 -11.35
C GLY A 108 15.25 0.16 -12.67
N THR A 109 15.91 -0.37 -13.72
CA THR A 109 15.70 0.04 -15.10
C THR A 109 15.05 -1.09 -15.88
N TYR A 110 14.32 -0.75 -16.93
CA TYR A 110 13.72 -1.74 -17.82
C TYR A 110 14.10 -1.50 -19.28
N THR A 111 13.96 -2.57 -20.05
CA THR A 111 13.89 -2.53 -21.51
C THR A 111 12.67 -3.30 -21.98
N PHE A 112 12.09 -2.87 -23.08
CA PHE A 112 10.92 -3.51 -23.68
C PHE A 112 11.27 -4.00 -25.08
N SER A 113 11.01 -5.26 -25.39
CA SER A 113 11.27 -5.85 -26.71
C SER A 113 10.14 -6.81 -27.09
N GLY A 114 9.44 -6.51 -28.17
CA GLY A 114 8.21 -7.22 -28.53
C GLY A 114 7.17 -7.09 -27.41
N ASP A 115 6.67 -8.21 -26.91
CA ASP A 115 5.70 -8.26 -25.80
C ASP A 115 6.37 -8.51 -24.44
N THR A 116 7.70 -8.42 -24.37
CA THR A 116 8.47 -8.79 -23.16
C THR A 116 9.07 -7.56 -22.51
N LEU A 117 8.77 -7.40 -21.22
CA LEU A 117 9.34 -6.41 -20.32
C LEU A 117 10.50 -7.04 -19.55
N TYR A 118 11.71 -6.55 -19.75
CA TYR A 118 12.93 -6.99 -19.04
C TYR A 118 13.25 -6.01 -17.94
N LEU A 119 13.31 -6.48 -16.71
CA LEU A 119 13.59 -5.70 -15.50
C LEU A 119 15.03 -5.99 -15.01
N LYS A 120 15.75 -4.94 -14.65
CA LYS A 120 17.06 -5.03 -14.00
C LYS A 120 17.05 -4.16 -12.75
N THR A 121 17.43 -4.72 -11.59
CA THR A 121 17.49 -3.98 -10.32
C THR A 121 18.68 -3.03 -10.28
N LEU A 122 18.56 -1.98 -9.47
CA LEU A 122 19.60 -1.00 -9.19
C LEU A 122 19.99 -1.00 -7.70
N GLY A 123 21.20 -0.53 -7.39
CA GLY A 123 21.60 -0.24 -6.01
C GLY A 123 21.80 -1.46 -5.11
N GLY A 124 22.10 -2.63 -5.69
CA GLY A 124 22.32 -3.87 -4.90
C GLY A 124 21.02 -4.50 -4.36
N THR A 125 19.86 -4.01 -4.77
CA THR A 125 18.57 -4.64 -4.49
C THR A 125 18.40 -5.89 -5.36
N ALA A 126 17.58 -6.84 -4.88
CA ALA A 126 17.28 -8.07 -5.60
C ALA A 126 15.78 -8.40 -5.47
N PHE A 127 15.28 -9.20 -6.41
CA PHE A 127 13.97 -9.83 -6.30
C PHE A 127 13.96 -10.86 -5.16
N TYR A 128 12.78 -11.35 -4.79
CA TYR A 128 12.60 -12.26 -3.65
C TYR A 128 13.42 -13.56 -3.73
N ASN A 129 13.78 -14.00 -4.94
CA ASN A 129 14.66 -15.16 -5.17
C ASN A 129 16.17 -14.81 -5.17
N GLY A 130 16.53 -13.54 -4.88
CA GLY A 130 17.91 -13.05 -4.94
C GLY A 130 18.39 -12.68 -6.34
N SER A 131 17.57 -12.83 -7.39
CA SER A 131 17.93 -12.42 -8.75
C SER A 131 17.95 -10.89 -8.89
N THR A 132 18.86 -10.37 -9.71
CA THR A 132 18.92 -8.96 -10.10
C THR A 132 18.23 -8.68 -11.44
N ARG A 133 17.66 -9.69 -12.07
CA ARG A 133 16.93 -9.59 -13.33
C ARG A 133 15.65 -10.39 -13.25
N ASN A 134 14.64 -9.93 -13.96
CA ASN A 134 13.38 -10.63 -14.14
C ASN A 134 12.74 -10.20 -15.46
N SER A 135 11.89 -11.02 -16.03
CA SER A 135 11.16 -10.70 -17.24
C SER A 135 9.69 -11.08 -17.14
N PHE A 136 8.85 -10.27 -17.80
CA PHE A 136 7.41 -10.47 -17.88
C PHE A 136 6.96 -10.38 -19.33
N VAL A 137 6.11 -11.31 -19.76
CA VAL A 137 5.43 -11.26 -21.06
C VAL A 137 4.04 -10.65 -20.85
N ILE A 138 3.67 -9.69 -21.70
CA ILE A 138 2.33 -9.14 -21.75
C ILE A 138 1.44 -10.14 -22.51
N SER A 139 0.47 -10.71 -21.80
CA SER A 139 -0.51 -11.65 -22.35
C SER A 139 -1.93 -11.18 -22.02
N GLY A 140 -2.56 -10.50 -22.98
CA GLY A 140 -3.88 -9.87 -22.76
C GLY A 140 -3.81 -8.79 -21.69
N ASP A 141 -4.51 -9.00 -20.59
CA ASP A 141 -4.56 -8.10 -19.42
C ASP A 141 -3.66 -8.55 -18.26
N ASP A 142 -2.73 -9.46 -18.53
CA ASP A 142 -1.82 -10.00 -17.54
C ASP A 142 -0.34 -9.79 -17.94
N LEU A 143 0.49 -9.55 -16.93
CA LEU A 143 1.95 -9.69 -17.01
C LEU A 143 2.29 -11.06 -16.46
N VAL A 144 2.77 -11.95 -17.32
CA VAL A 144 3.16 -13.32 -16.95
C VAL A 144 4.66 -13.36 -16.71
N GLU A 145 5.07 -13.73 -15.52
CA GLU A 145 6.47 -13.86 -15.16
C GLU A 145 7.14 -15.04 -15.90
N VAL A 146 8.34 -14.81 -16.41
CA VAL A 146 9.13 -15.82 -17.12
C VAL A 146 10.17 -16.48 -16.18
N ASP A 147 10.84 -15.67 -15.34
CA ASP A 147 12.07 -16.07 -14.62
C ASP A 147 11.83 -16.60 -13.20
N ASN A 148 10.58 -16.82 -12.76
CA ASN A 148 10.21 -17.39 -11.47
C ASN A 148 10.87 -16.71 -10.26
N SER A 149 10.80 -15.37 -10.19
CA SER A 149 11.31 -14.60 -9.05
C SER A 149 10.40 -14.67 -7.81
N GLY A 150 9.26 -15.35 -7.93
CA GLY A 150 8.24 -15.46 -6.88
C GLY A 150 7.09 -14.46 -7.01
N ILE A 151 7.16 -13.54 -7.96
CA ILE A 151 6.09 -12.55 -8.21
C ILE A 151 4.91 -13.23 -8.92
N LYS A 152 5.18 -14.18 -9.81
CA LYS A 152 4.21 -14.88 -10.68
C LYS A 152 3.54 -13.91 -11.68
N GLY A 153 2.23 -14.03 -11.90
CA GLY A 153 1.48 -13.12 -12.76
C GLY A 153 0.98 -11.88 -12.02
N LEU A 154 0.89 -10.75 -12.74
CA LEU A 154 0.29 -9.50 -12.27
C LEU A 154 -0.83 -9.08 -13.23
N LYS A 155 -1.96 -8.62 -12.71
CA LYS A 155 -3.02 -7.99 -13.50
C LYS A 155 -2.58 -6.60 -13.96
N ILE A 156 -2.77 -6.28 -15.23
CA ILE A 156 -2.46 -4.96 -15.79
C ILE A 156 -3.58 -3.99 -15.39
N GLY A 157 -3.21 -2.90 -14.70
CA GLY A 157 -4.13 -1.82 -14.39
C GLY A 157 -4.05 -0.66 -15.38
N LEU A 158 -2.85 -0.40 -15.91
CA LEU A 158 -2.59 0.63 -16.93
C LEU A 158 -1.63 0.05 -17.96
N ASN A 159 -1.88 0.28 -19.25
CA ASN A 159 -0.95 -0.05 -20.33
C ASN A 159 -1.00 1.01 -21.44
N LYS A 160 -0.03 1.90 -21.41
CA LYS A 160 0.20 2.91 -22.48
C LYS A 160 1.26 2.45 -23.50
N LEU A 161 1.91 1.28 -23.28
CA LEU A 161 2.96 0.75 -24.16
C LEU A 161 2.39 0.16 -25.47
N LYS A 162 1.10 -0.23 -25.48
CA LYS A 162 0.42 -0.74 -26.70
C LYS A 162 0.21 0.30 -27.81
N GLY A 163 0.70 1.53 -27.65
CA GLY A 163 0.60 2.61 -28.63
C GLY A 163 1.95 3.12 -29.14
N LEU A 164 3.03 2.50 -28.73
CA LEU A 164 4.39 2.73 -29.20
C LEU A 164 4.84 1.55 -30.07
#